data_47c343d156147211d6a7c353c43ec481
#
_entry.id   47c343d156147211d6a7c353c43ec481
#
_cell.length_a   1.000
_cell.length_b   1.000
_cell.length_c   1.000
_cell.angle_alpha   90.00
_cell.angle_beta   90.00
_cell.angle_gamma   90.00
#
_symmetry.space_group_name_H-M   'P 1'
#
loop_
_entity.id
_entity.type
_entity.pdbx_description
1 polymer ?
#
loop_
_entity_poly.entity_id
_entity_poly.type
_entity_poly.pdbx_seq_one_letter_code
_entity_poly.pdbx_strand_id
1 'polypeptide(L)'
;MLGVLFAVLSLAAAAFGCGVPAYPPLVSRVVGGEDARPFSWPWQASLQYYSNGQWRHTCGGTLIATNWVLTAAHCISSSRTYRVYLGKYNLAAEEAGSVALSPQKIIVNKNWNSNDVSKGYDIALIKLSQHVTLTDHIQLACLPPAQSILSANTACYVTGWGRLQTNGPTPDDLQQALLRIVSHATCSQLTWWGSSVKTTMVCAGGDGVTSSCNGDSGGPLNCQNADGRWEVHGIVSFGSSLGCNYYRKPSVFTRVSAFDSWIQEVMANY
;
A
#
# COMPACT_ATOMS: atom_id res chain seq x y z
N MET A 1 -14.13 45.29 42.87
CA MET A 1 -14.37 44.98 41.44
C MET A 1 -13.53 43.73 41.12
N LEU A 2 -14.21 42.56 41.08
CA LEU A 2 -13.58 41.24 40.78
C LEU A 2 -13.63 41.03 39.24
N GLY A 3 -12.50 41.07 38.59
CA GLY A 3 -12.39 40.73 37.15
C GLY A 3 -12.42 39.21 36.96
N VAL A 4 -13.43 38.69 36.28
CA VAL A 4 -13.50 37.28 35.88
C VAL A 4 -12.67 37.10 34.60
N LEU A 5 -11.54 36.39 34.70
CA LEU A 5 -10.78 35.95 33.53
C LEU A 5 -11.49 34.77 32.88
N PHE A 6 -12.06 35.00 31.70
CA PHE A 6 -12.51 33.89 30.81
C PHE A 6 -11.30 33.27 30.12
N ALA A 7 -10.93 32.07 30.54
CA ALA A 7 -9.99 31.24 29.79
C ALA A 7 -10.71 30.66 28.57
N VAL A 8 -10.36 31.15 27.37
CA VAL A 8 -10.82 30.55 26.12
C VAL A 8 -10.00 29.27 25.89
N LEU A 9 -10.59 28.12 26.17
CA LEU A 9 -10.06 26.83 25.70
C LEU A 9 -10.24 26.78 24.18
N SER A 10 -9.16 27.03 23.44
CA SER A 10 -9.11 26.72 22.02
C SER A 10 -9.06 25.20 21.87
N LEU A 11 -10.18 24.56 21.50
CA LEU A 11 -10.16 23.22 20.96
C LEU A 11 -9.36 23.27 19.65
N ALA A 12 -8.11 22.84 19.67
CA ALA A 12 -7.37 22.53 18.48
C ALA A 12 -8.07 21.34 17.81
N ALA A 13 -8.87 21.60 16.76
CA ALA A 13 -9.31 20.53 15.88
C ALA A 13 -8.05 19.83 15.37
N ALA A 14 -7.87 18.56 15.71
CA ALA A 14 -6.79 17.75 15.18
C ALA A 14 -7.00 17.69 13.66
N ALA A 15 -6.23 18.47 12.90
CA ALA A 15 -6.18 18.34 11.47
C ALA A 15 -5.55 16.95 11.21
N PHE A 16 -6.35 16.00 10.72
CA PHE A 16 -5.86 14.69 10.28
C PHE A 16 -4.91 14.91 9.10
N GLY A 17 -3.62 15.06 9.40
CA GLY A 17 -2.59 15.07 8.37
C GLY A 17 -2.37 13.64 7.86
N CYS A 18 -1.91 13.46 6.61
CA CYS A 18 -1.57 12.14 6.09
C CYS A 18 -0.42 11.48 6.88
N GLY A 19 -0.36 10.15 6.87
CA GLY A 19 0.76 9.37 7.36
C GLY A 19 0.93 9.30 8.88
N VAL A 20 -0.10 9.67 9.65
CA VAL A 20 -0.06 9.66 11.12
C VAL A 20 -1.18 8.75 11.63
N PRO A 21 -0.91 7.46 11.90
CA PRO A 21 -1.92 6.54 12.40
C PRO A 21 -2.28 6.86 13.87
N ALA A 22 -3.57 6.72 14.24
CA ALA A 22 -4.01 6.86 15.62
C ALA A 22 -3.42 5.77 16.53
N TYR A 23 -3.22 4.58 15.96
CA TYR A 23 -2.55 3.43 16.60
C TYR A 23 -1.21 3.18 15.91
N PRO A 24 -0.08 3.72 16.42
CA PRO A 24 1.22 3.51 15.77
C PRO A 24 1.54 2.03 15.57
N PRO A 25 2.10 1.63 14.41
CA PRO A 25 2.52 0.25 14.21
C PRO A 25 3.62 -0.14 15.18
N LEU A 26 3.61 -1.42 15.59
CA LEU A 26 4.70 -1.99 16.37
C LEU A 26 5.82 -2.33 15.39
N VAL A 27 6.81 -1.45 15.30
CA VAL A 27 7.97 -1.60 14.41
C VAL A 27 9.04 -2.46 15.09
N SER A 28 8.79 -3.76 15.19
CA SER A 28 9.75 -4.72 15.71
C SER A 28 10.70 -5.21 14.59
N ARG A 29 11.86 -5.76 14.99
CA ARG A 29 12.80 -6.40 14.03
C ARG A 29 12.44 -7.89 13.85
N VAL A 30 11.16 -8.25 13.78
CA VAL A 30 10.75 -9.63 13.59
C VAL A 30 11.08 -10.07 12.18
N VAL A 31 11.71 -11.22 12.07
CA VAL A 31 12.07 -11.86 10.80
C VAL A 31 10.89 -12.70 10.33
N GLY A 32 10.46 -12.55 9.08
CA GLY A 32 9.43 -13.40 8.45
C GLY A 32 8.00 -12.87 8.43
N GLY A 33 7.77 -11.62 8.91
CA GLY A 33 6.43 -11.03 8.99
C GLY A 33 5.70 -11.39 10.29
N GLU A 34 4.72 -10.59 10.66
CA GLU A 34 3.94 -10.72 11.89
C GLU A 34 2.54 -10.11 11.70
N ASP A 35 1.62 -10.44 12.58
CA ASP A 35 0.33 -9.75 12.65
C ASP A 35 0.58 -8.26 12.92
N ALA A 36 -0.02 -7.40 12.11
CA ALA A 36 0.02 -5.97 12.37
C ALA A 36 -0.75 -5.67 13.67
N ARG A 37 -0.35 -4.62 14.39
CA ARG A 37 -1.22 -4.09 15.43
C ARG A 37 -2.56 -3.71 14.79
N PRO A 38 -3.72 -4.07 15.35
CA PRO A 38 -5.01 -3.71 14.77
C PRO A 38 -5.11 -2.21 14.46
N PHE A 39 -5.54 -1.90 13.23
CA PHE A 39 -5.73 -0.54 12.70
C PHE A 39 -4.50 0.37 12.67
N SER A 40 -3.28 -0.20 12.77
CA SER A 40 -2.04 0.59 12.74
C SER A 40 -1.63 1.05 11.34
N TRP A 41 -2.26 0.51 10.29
CA TRP A 41 -2.11 0.91 8.91
C TRP A 41 -3.46 1.39 8.33
N PRO A 42 -4.01 2.53 8.81
CA PRO A 42 -5.39 2.93 8.56
C PRO A 42 -5.69 3.35 7.10
N TRP A 43 -4.67 3.43 6.27
CA TRP A 43 -4.79 3.64 4.82
C TRP A 43 -4.79 2.34 4.02
N GLN A 44 -4.58 1.18 4.68
CA GLN A 44 -4.64 -0.12 4.02
C GLN A 44 -6.05 -0.38 3.49
N ALA A 45 -6.15 -0.67 2.20
CA ALA A 45 -7.38 -1.03 1.54
C ALA A 45 -7.35 -2.51 1.10
N SER A 46 -8.50 -3.17 1.16
CA SER A 46 -8.73 -4.47 0.53
C SER A 46 -9.52 -4.26 -0.76
N LEU A 47 -8.89 -4.48 -1.90
CA LEU A 47 -9.58 -4.54 -3.19
C LEU A 47 -10.19 -5.92 -3.34
N GLN A 48 -11.51 -5.98 -3.50
CA GLN A 48 -12.27 -7.22 -3.59
C GLN A 48 -13.06 -7.27 -4.88
N TYR A 49 -13.23 -8.48 -5.43
CA TYR A 49 -14.09 -8.72 -6.58
C TYR A 49 -15.23 -9.68 -6.22
N TYR A 50 -16.36 -9.49 -6.91
CA TYR A 50 -17.55 -10.33 -6.73
C TYR A 50 -17.42 -11.61 -7.56
N SER A 51 -17.58 -12.77 -6.93
CA SER A 51 -17.53 -14.08 -7.60
C SER A 51 -18.35 -15.10 -6.83
N ASN A 52 -19.21 -15.84 -7.52
CA ASN A 52 -20.05 -16.91 -6.97
C ASN A 52 -20.86 -16.46 -5.73
N GLY A 53 -21.47 -15.27 -5.79
CA GLY A 53 -22.30 -14.76 -4.71
C GLY A 53 -21.52 -14.14 -3.54
N GLN A 54 -20.20 -14.07 -3.61
CA GLN A 54 -19.35 -13.59 -2.50
C GLN A 54 -18.30 -12.57 -2.98
N TRP A 55 -17.94 -11.67 -2.07
CA TRP A 55 -16.80 -10.79 -2.24
C TRP A 55 -15.52 -11.48 -1.80
N ARG A 56 -14.49 -11.43 -2.65
CA ARG A 56 -13.20 -12.08 -2.40
C ARG A 56 -12.08 -11.05 -2.50
N HIS A 57 -11.20 -11.04 -1.51
CA HIS A 57 -9.97 -10.27 -1.57
C HIS A 57 -9.12 -10.72 -2.76
N THR A 58 -8.56 -9.77 -3.50
CA THR A 58 -7.68 -10.05 -4.64
C THR A 58 -6.38 -9.26 -4.59
N CYS A 59 -6.41 -8.04 -4.08
CA CYS A 59 -5.28 -7.14 -4.02
C CYS A 59 -5.41 -6.19 -2.82
N GLY A 60 -4.29 -5.63 -2.41
CA GLY A 60 -4.25 -4.47 -1.54
C GLY A 60 -4.45 -3.16 -2.29
N GLY A 61 -4.47 -2.08 -1.56
CA GLY A 61 -4.47 -0.71 -2.05
C GLY A 61 -4.16 0.25 -0.93
N THR A 62 -3.99 1.52 -1.26
CA THR A 62 -3.66 2.59 -0.31
C THR A 62 -4.60 3.77 -0.47
N LEU A 63 -5.26 4.18 0.59
CA LEU A 63 -6.08 5.41 0.60
C LEU A 63 -5.16 6.62 0.63
N ILE A 64 -5.15 7.42 -0.45
CA ILE A 64 -4.29 8.61 -0.60
C ILE A 64 -5.06 9.94 -0.57
N ALA A 65 -6.37 9.89 -0.79
CA ALA A 65 -7.31 10.98 -0.56
C ALA A 65 -8.66 10.37 -0.14
N THR A 66 -9.57 11.16 0.38
CA THR A 66 -10.84 10.64 0.95
C THR A 66 -11.71 9.87 -0.05
N ASN A 67 -11.45 9.98 -1.34
CA ASN A 67 -12.14 9.25 -2.40
C ASN A 67 -11.19 8.63 -3.45
N TRP A 68 -9.89 8.50 -3.13
CA TRP A 68 -8.91 7.92 -4.05
C TRP A 68 -8.08 6.82 -3.41
N VAL A 69 -8.05 5.67 -4.06
CA VAL A 69 -7.22 4.51 -3.68
C VAL A 69 -6.20 4.22 -4.77
N LEU A 70 -4.93 4.14 -4.36
CA LEU A 70 -3.80 3.77 -5.20
C LEU A 70 -3.60 2.25 -5.14
N THR A 71 -3.44 1.61 -6.30
CA THR A 71 -3.20 0.16 -6.41
C THR A 71 -2.40 -0.18 -7.66
N ALA A 72 -2.16 -1.46 -7.93
CA ALA A 72 -1.46 -1.93 -9.12
C ALA A 72 -2.42 -2.11 -10.32
N ALA A 73 -1.91 -1.85 -11.51
CA ALA A 73 -2.67 -2.04 -12.76
C ALA A 73 -3.02 -3.51 -13.00
N HIS A 74 -2.12 -4.45 -12.66
CA HIS A 74 -2.36 -5.89 -12.82
C HIS A 74 -3.49 -6.42 -11.94
N CYS A 75 -3.92 -5.68 -10.92
CA CYS A 75 -5.07 -6.01 -10.07
C CYS A 75 -6.41 -5.80 -10.79
N ILE A 76 -6.40 -5.08 -11.92
CA ILE A 76 -7.62 -4.61 -12.58
C ILE A 76 -7.91 -5.45 -13.84
N SER A 77 -9.11 -6.01 -13.88
CA SER A 77 -9.67 -6.67 -15.05
C SER A 77 -11.03 -6.07 -15.40
N SER A 78 -11.25 -5.77 -16.67
CA SER A 78 -12.52 -5.21 -17.16
C SER A 78 -13.71 -6.16 -17.00
N SER A 79 -13.47 -7.46 -16.80
CA SER A 79 -14.50 -8.49 -16.64
C SER A 79 -14.98 -8.66 -15.20
N ARG A 80 -14.43 -7.92 -14.23
CA ARG A 80 -14.74 -8.08 -12.81
C ARG A 80 -15.51 -6.88 -12.27
N THR A 81 -16.37 -7.15 -11.30
CA THR A 81 -17.01 -6.14 -10.46
C THR A 81 -16.24 -6.03 -9.17
N TYR A 82 -15.82 -4.81 -8.81
CA TYR A 82 -14.97 -4.55 -7.66
C TYR A 82 -15.68 -3.77 -6.56
N ARG A 83 -15.20 -3.92 -5.34
CA ARG A 83 -15.38 -2.99 -4.23
C ARG A 83 -14.06 -2.75 -3.52
N VAL A 84 -13.94 -1.61 -2.86
CA VAL A 84 -12.85 -1.28 -1.93
C VAL A 84 -13.38 -1.35 -0.51
N TYR A 85 -12.70 -2.11 0.35
CA TYR A 85 -13.04 -2.20 1.76
C TYR A 85 -11.95 -1.50 2.58
N LEU A 86 -12.35 -0.53 3.40
CA LEU A 86 -11.49 0.31 4.24
C LEU A 86 -11.81 0.11 5.72
N GLY A 87 -10.84 0.41 6.60
CA GLY A 87 -11.01 0.27 8.04
C GLY A 87 -11.03 -1.18 8.52
N LYS A 88 -10.38 -2.10 7.77
CA LYS A 88 -10.31 -3.52 8.09
C LYS A 88 -8.97 -3.89 8.71
N TYR A 89 -9.04 -4.76 9.74
CA TYR A 89 -7.92 -5.52 10.27
C TYR A 89 -8.10 -7.01 9.94
N ASN A 90 -9.22 -7.60 10.34
CA ASN A 90 -9.59 -8.99 10.04
C ASN A 90 -10.60 -9.05 8.91
N LEU A 91 -10.27 -9.70 7.78
CA LEU A 91 -11.16 -9.76 6.61
C LEU A 91 -12.40 -10.64 6.83
N ALA A 92 -12.34 -11.62 7.74
CA ALA A 92 -13.44 -12.53 8.04
C ALA A 92 -14.41 -11.99 9.09
N ALA A 93 -14.00 -11.03 9.92
CA ALA A 93 -14.82 -10.44 10.97
C ALA A 93 -15.63 -9.23 10.47
N GLU A 94 -16.77 -8.96 11.09
CA GLU A 94 -17.43 -7.66 11.01
C GLU A 94 -16.75 -6.69 11.98
N GLU A 95 -16.28 -5.57 11.48
CA GLU A 95 -15.56 -4.57 12.29
C GLU A 95 -16.29 -3.23 12.21
N ALA A 96 -16.64 -2.70 13.38
CA ALA A 96 -17.33 -1.42 13.48
C ALA A 96 -16.49 -0.29 12.86
N GLY A 97 -17.13 0.54 12.03
CA GLY A 97 -16.47 1.65 11.35
C GLY A 97 -15.75 1.26 10.05
N SER A 98 -15.71 -0.03 9.69
CA SER A 98 -15.25 -0.42 8.36
C SER A 98 -16.29 -0.11 7.29
N VAL A 99 -15.85 0.28 6.09
CA VAL A 99 -16.75 0.66 5.00
C VAL A 99 -16.35 0.00 3.69
N ALA A 100 -17.32 -0.52 2.95
CA ALA A 100 -17.15 -1.06 1.61
C ALA A 100 -17.76 -0.11 0.59
N LEU A 101 -16.98 0.34 -0.38
CA LEU A 101 -17.40 1.30 -1.39
C LEU A 101 -17.15 0.75 -2.81
N SER A 102 -18.11 1.01 -3.68
CA SER A 102 -17.94 0.71 -5.11
C SER A 102 -17.03 1.74 -5.76
N PRO A 103 -16.23 1.36 -6.75
CA PRO A 103 -15.54 2.32 -7.61
C PRO A 103 -16.56 3.15 -8.41
N GLN A 104 -16.38 4.47 -8.41
CA GLN A 104 -17.01 5.36 -9.40
C GLN A 104 -16.28 5.24 -10.73
N LYS A 105 -14.96 5.16 -10.67
CA LYS A 105 -14.08 5.02 -11.84
C LYS A 105 -12.80 4.29 -11.46
N ILE A 106 -12.27 3.51 -12.40
CA ILE A 106 -10.95 2.89 -12.27
C ILE A 106 -10.11 3.36 -13.46
N ILE A 107 -8.93 3.92 -13.16
CA ILE A 107 -8.02 4.47 -14.15
C ILE A 107 -6.70 3.70 -14.09
N VAL A 108 -6.44 2.91 -15.11
CA VAL A 108 -5.18 2.17 -15.30
C VAL A 108 -4.22 3.05 -16.11
N ASN A 109 -2.94 3.04 -15.76
CA ASN A 109 -1.95 3.78 -16.54
C ASN A 109 -1.93 3.27 -17.99
N LYS A 110 -2.00 4.20 -18.97
CA LYS A 110 -2.09 3.87 -20.40
C LYS A 110 -0.90 3.10 -20.95
N ASN A 111 0.25 3.17 -20.29
CA ASN A 111 1.48 2.48 -20.70
C ASN A 111 1.60 1.08 -20.07
N TRP A 112 0.67 0.68 -19.22
CA TRP A 112 0.64 -0.67 -18.63
C TRP A 112 0.47 -1.73 -19.71
N ASN A 113 1.28 -2.78 -19.61
CA ASN A 113 1.18 -3.94 -20.51
C ASN A 113 1.02 -5.23 -19.66
N SER A 114 -0.17 -5.80 -19.68
CA SER A 114 -0.49 -7.01 -18.90
C SER A 114 0.30 -8.26 -19.31
N ASN A 115 0.92 -8.27 -20.50
CA ASN A 115 1.74 -9.37 -20.97
C ASN A 115 3.20 -9.27 -20.54
N ASP A 116 3.63 -8.12 -20.00
CA ASP A 116 5.02 -7.90 -19.63
C ASP A 116 5.16 -6.86 -18.49
N VAL A 117 5.08 -7.36 -17.26
CA VAL A 117 5.20 -6.53 -16.04
C VAL A 117 6.58 -5.87 -15.94
N SER A 118 7.61 -6.43 -16.56
CA SER A 118 8.97 -5.87 -16.54
C SER A 118 9.09 -4.52 -17.25
N LYS A 119 8.12 -4.13 -18.07
CA LYS A 119 8.04 -2.79 -18.67
C LYS A 119 7.68 -1.70 -17.68
N GLY A 120 7.15 -2.06 -16.51
CA GLY A 120 6.70 -1.13 -15.48
C GLY A 120 5.30 -0.57 -15.76
N TYR A 121 5.04 0.63 -15.24
CA TYR A 121 3.74 1.30 -15.31
C TYR A 121 2.60 0.52 -14.63
N ASP A 122 2.96 -0.38 -13.71
CA ASP A 122 2.00 -1.18 -12.95
C ASP A 122 1.37 -0.35 -11.83
N ILE A 123 0.49 0.56 -12.24
CA ILE A 123 -0.18 1.54 -11.36
C ILE A 123 -1.59 1.83 -11.85
N ALA A 124 -2.53 1.90 -10.92
CA ALA A 124 -3.91 2.28 -11.16
C ALA A 124 -4.44 3.14 -10.00
N LEU A 125 -5.39 4.00 -10.30
CA LEU A 125 -6.16 4.79 -9.35
C LEU A 125 -7.63 4.38 -9.41
N ILE A 126 -8.21 4.22 -8.23
CA ILE A 126 -9.64 3.94 -8.05
C ILE A 126 -10.28 5.17 -7.42
N LYS A 127 -11.16 5.85 -8.17
CA LYS A 127 -12.05 6.86 -7.60
C LYS A 127 -13.23 6.15 -6.95
N LEU A 128 -13.42 6.37 -5.66
CA LEU A 128 -14.54 5.82 -4.90
C LEU A 128 -15.84 6.57 -5.23
N SER A 129 -16.97 5.89 -5.08
CA SER A 129 -18.30 6.44 -5.35
C SER A 129 -18.69 7.62 -4.43
N GLN A 130 -18.01 7.75 -3.30
CA GLN A 130 -18.18 8.84 -2.35
C GLN A 130 -16.92 9.07 -1.53
N HIS A 131 -16.82 10.22 -0.88
CA HIS A 131 -15.76 10.49 0.10
C HIS A 131 -15.98 9.67 1.36
N VAL A 132 -14.91 9.13 1.93
CA VAL A 132 -14.94 8.48 3.24
C VAL A 132 -14.70 9.50 4.35
N THR A 133 -15.36 9.29 5.48
CA THR A 133 -15.05 10.02 6.71
C THR A 133 -13.80 9.42 7.32
N LEU A 134 -12.79 10.27 7.59
CA LEU A 134 -11.58 9.85 8.29
C LEU A 134 -11.90 9.57 9.76
N THR A 135 -11.38 8.46 10.25
CA THR A 135 -11.54 7.97 11.63
C THR A 135 -10.19 7.42 12.11
N ASP A 136 -10.14 6.93 13.34
CA ASP A 136 -8.93 6.25 13.84
C ASP A 136 -8.58 4.99 13.03
N HIS A 137 -9.56 4.38 12.36
CA HIS A 137 -9.38 3.18 11.54
C HIS A 137 -9.24 3.46 10.03
N ILE A 138 -9.55 4.68 9.58
CA ILE A 138 -9.49 5.09 8.17
C ILE A 138 -8.79 6.44 8.09
N GLN A 139 -7.56 6.46 7.60
CA GLN A 139 -6.74 7.65 7.44
C GLN A 139 -5.96 7.61 6.12
N LEU A 140 -5.33 8.72 5.76
CA LEU A 140 -4.58 8.84 4.51
C LEU A 140 -3.11 8.49 4.71
N ALA A 141 -2.52 7.76 3.78
CA ALA A 141 -1.06 7.72 3.62
C ALA A 141 -0.58 9.01 2.96
N CYS A 142 0.64 9.44 3.25
CA CYS A 142 1.29 10.49 2.46
C CYS A 142 1.84 9.92 1.16
N LEU A 143 1.83 10.73 0.10
CA LEU A 143 2.62 10.47 -1.09
C LEU A 143 4.06 10.96 -0.84
N PRO A 144 5.08 10.24 -1.35
CA PRO A 144 6.47 10.69 -1.24
C PRO A 144 6.72 11.90 -2.15
N PRO A 145 7.75 12.72 -1.86
CA PRO A 145 8.15 13.79 -2.77
C PRO A 145 8.42 13.29 -4.18
N ALA A 146 7.99 14.06 -5.19
CA ALA A 146 8.20 13.73 -6.60
C ALA A 146 9.65 13.36 -6.89
N GLN A 147 9.87 12.28 -7.64
CA GLN A 147 11.17 11.76 -8.03
C GLN A 147 12.12 11.37 -6.88
N SER A 148 11.65 11.37 -5.62
CA SER A 148 12.47 10.93 -4.48
C SER A 148 12.91 9.47 -4.63
N ILE A 149 14.13 9.18 -4.18
CA ILE A 149 14.72 7.85 -4.19
C ILE A 149 15.17 7.53 -2.77
N LEU A 150 14.70 6.41 -2.23
CA LEU A 150 15.12 5.94 -0.91
C LEU A 150 16.55 5.40 -0.95
N SER A 151 17.31 5.69 0.09
CA SER A 151 18.64 5.12 0.28
C SER A 151 18.56 3.60 0.48
N ALA A 152 19.59 2.88 0.01
CA ALA A 152 19.74 1.46 0.31
C ALA A 152 19.72 1.22 1.82
N ASN A 153 19.16 0.08 2.24
CA ASN A 153 18.95 -0.33 3.62
C ASN A 153 17.91 0.49 4.43
N THR A 154 17.24 1.49 3.83
CA THR A 154 16.09 2.13 4.47
C THR A 154 15.08 1.06 4.87
N ALA A 155 14.62 1.13 6.12
CA ALA A 155 13.61 0.22 6.66
C ALA A 155 12.22 0.67 6.20
N CYS A 156 11.49 -0.22 5.52
CA CYS A 156 10.11 -0.01 5.08
C CYS A 156 9.27 -1.22 5.49
N TYR A 157 7.96 -1.07 5.53
CA TYR A 157 7.04 -2.15 5.85
C TYR A 157 6.08 -2.39 4.69
N VAL A 158 6.06 -3.63 4.18
CA VAL A 158 4.97 -4.09 3.32
C VAL A 158 3.84 -4.59 4.21
N THR A 159 2.59 -4.27 3.84
CA THR A 159 1.39 -4.67 4.59
C THR A 159 0.35 -5.26 3.66
N GLY A 160 -0.38 -6.28 4.14
CA GLY A 160 -1.40 -6.93 3.34
C GLY A 160 -1.94 -8.21 3.96
N TRP A 161 -2.88 -8.82 3.25
CA TRP A 161 -3.48 -10.12 3.58
C TRP A 161 -3.01 -11.23 2.62
N GLY A 162 -1.81 -11.04 2.06
CA GLY A 162 -1.20 -12.02 1.19
C GLY A 162 -0.81 -13.31 1.93
N ARG A 163 -0.45 -14.33 1.16
CA ARG A 163 -0.04 -15.62 1.73
C ARG A 163 1.16 -15.45 2.64
N LEU A 164 1.16 -16.18 3.76
CA LEU A 164 2.25 -16.16 4.74
C LEU A 164 3.53 -16.83 4.23
N GLN A 165 3.41 -17.67 3.22
CA GLN A 165 4.52 -18.33 2.53
C GLN A 165 4.08 -18.81 1.15
N THR A 166 5.04 -19.19 0.30
CA THR A 166 4.78 -19.76 -1.03
C THR A 166 3.82 -20.94 -0.92
N ASN A 167 2.70 -20.86 -1.64
CA ASN A 167 1.60 -21.85 -1.62
C ASN A 167 0.96 -22.07 -0.24
N GLY A 168 1.25 -21.23 0.75
CA GLY A 168 0.66 -21.29 2.08
C GLY A 168 -0.74 -20.69 2.16
N PRO A 169 -1.35 -20.68 3.35
CA PRO A 169 -2.65 -20.08 3.58
C PRO A 169 -2.59 -18.56 3.49
N THR A 170 -3.75 -17.94 3.26
CA THR A 170 -3.98 -16.52 3.44
C THR A 170 -4.43 -16.25 4.86
N PRO A 171 -3.89 -15.24 5.55
CA PRO A 171 -4.36 -14.83 6.88
C PRO A 171 -5.67 -14.06 6.79
N ASP A 172 -6.47 -14.11 7.83
CA ASP A 172 -7.60 -13.19 7.98
C ASP A 172 -7.16 -11.85 8.56
N ASP A 173 -6.17 -11.83 9.45
CA ASP A 173 -5.61 -10.66 10.10
C ASP A 173 -4.55 -10.00 9.22
N LEU A 174 -4.55 -8.65 9.20
CA LEU A 174 -3.57 -7.87 8.45
C LEU A 174 -2.14 -8.18 8.93
N GLN A 175 -1.27 -8.47 7.99
CA GLN A 175 0.15 -8.74 8.22
C GLN A 175 1.01 -7.51 7.92
N GLN A 176 2.17 -7.45 8.59
CA GLN A 176 3.24 -6.52 8.28
C GLN A 176 4.58 -7.23 8.20
N ALA A 177 5.46 -6.78 7.32
CA ALA A 177 6.80 -7.33 7.20
C ALA A 177 7.83 -6.23 6.93
N LEU A 178 8.92 -6.22 7.70
CA LEU A 178 10.04 -5.33 7.49
C LEU A 178 10.83 -5.74 6.25
N LEU A 179 10.93 -4.86 5.28
CA LEU A 179 11.76 -5.00 4.10
C LEU A 179 12.78 -3.87 4.03
N ARG A 180 14.03 -4.20 3.68
CA ARG A 180 15.07 -3.20 3.47
C ARG A 180 15.16 -2.86 2.00
N ILE A 181 15.27 -1.56 1.69
CA ILE A 181 15.45 -1.09 0.31
C ILE A 181 16.74 -1.63 -0.27
N VAL A 182 16.65 -2.15 -1.48
CA VAL A 182 17.77 -2.57 -2.31
C VAL A 182 17.98 -1.52 -3.39
N SER A 183 19.20 -1.02 -3.54
CA SER A 183 19.50 -0.02 -4.57
C SER A 183 19.20 -0.55 -5.97
N HIS A 184 18.83 0.34 -6.90
CA HIS A 184 18.62 -0.04 -8.29
C HIS A 184 19.87 -0.70 -8.89
N ALA A 185 21.06 -0.17 -8.58
CA ALA A 185 22.33 -0.73 -9.05
C ALA A 185 22.52 -2.19 -8.63
N THR A 186 22.16 -2.54 -7.39
CA THR A 186 22.20 -3.94 -6.92
C THR A 186 21.07 -4.77 -7.52
N CYS A 187 19.84 -4.25 -7.49
CA CYS A 187 18.67 -4.99 -7.95
C CYS A 187 18.70 -5.31 -9.45
N SER A 188 19.38 -4.50 -10.25
CA SER A 188 19.54 -4.69 -11.69
C SER A 188 20.76 -5.54 -12.08
N GLN A 189 21.52 -6.11 -11.13
CA GLN A 189 22.58 -7.07 -11.43
C GLN A 189 21.99 -8.36 -12.02
N LEU A 190 22.78 -9.06 -12.86
CA LEU A 190 22.37 -10.29 -13.53
C LEU A 190 21.91 -11.39 -12.57
N THR A 191 22.56 -11.51 -11.40
CA THR A 191 22.22 -12.50 -10.37
C THR A 191 20.96 -12.09 -9.56
N TRP A 192 20.50 -10.87 -9.71
CA TRP A 192 19.27 -10.31 -9.11
C TRP A 192 18.17 -10.30 -10.17
N TRP A 193 17.60 -9.14 -10.49
CA TRP A 193 16.53 -9.03 -11.47
C TRP A 193 17.00 -8.66 -12.89
N GLY A 194 18.28 -8.24 -13.03
CA GLY A 194 18.81 -7.81 -14.31
C GLY A 194 18.02 -6.66 -14.93
N SER A 195 17.80 -6.71 -16.23
CA SER A 195 17.07 -5.71 -17.01
C SER A 195 15.55 -5.70 -16.75
N SER A 196 15.01 -6.65 -15.98
CA SER A 196 13.58 -6.70 -15.63
C SER A 196 13.18 -5.58 -14.67
N VAL A 197 14.12 -4.96 -13.95
CA VAL A 197 13.86 -3.85 -13.05
C VAL A 197 14.22 -2.53 -13.72
N LYS A 198 13.27 -1.59 -13.71
CA LYS A 198 13.44 -0.24 -14.27
C LYS A 198 13.62 0.78 -13.15
N THR A 199 14.13 1.97 -13.51
CA THR A 199 14.29 3.09 -12.56
C THR A 199 12.96 3.60 -11.98
N THR A 200 11.83 3.30 -12.62
CA THR A 200 10.47 3.57 -12.12
C THR A 200 9.98 2.52 -11.11
N MET A 201 10.84 1.60 -10.71
CA MET A 201 10.58 0.57 -9.72
C MET A 201 11.48 0.73 -8.50
N VAL A 202 11.06 0.15 -7.38
CA VAL A 202 11.87 0.02 -6.17
C VAL A 202 11.88 -1.44 -5.73
N CYS A 203 13.05 -1.93 -5.28
CA CYS A 203 13.24 -3.27 -4.77
C CYS A 203 13.39 -3.24 -3.25
N ALA A 204 12.78 -4.19 -2.54
CA ALA A 204 12.97 -4.33 -1.11
C ALA A 204 12.94 -5.81 -0.69
N GLY A 205 13.76 -6.18 0.30
CA GLY A 205 13.94 -7.57 0.74
C GLY A 205 14.98 -8.32 -0.07
N GLY A 206 14.71 -9.59 -0.40
CA GLY A 206 15.65 -10.44 -1.16
C GLY A 206 16.71 -11.10 -0.28
N ASP A 207 16.51 -11.10 1.04
CA ASP A 207 17.36 -11.74 2.04
C ASP A 207 17.13 -13.27 2.12
N GLY A 208 16.10 -13.77 1.46
CA GLY A 208 15.71 -15.18 1.52
C GLY A 208 14.77 -15.52 2.69
N VAL A 209 14.33 -14.52 3.44
CA VAL A 209 13.52 -14.72 4.64
C VAL A 209 12.17 -14.01 4.53
N THR A 210 12.19 -12.72 4.19
CA THR A 210 11.00 -11.87 4.22
C THR A 210 10.71 -11.28 2.84
N SER A 211 9.43 -11.28 2.45
CA SER A 211 8.97 -10.72 1.17
C SER A 211 7.48 -10.42 1.21
N SER A 212 6.97 -9.72 0.19
CA SER A 212 5.55 -9.78 -0.16
C SER A 212 5.22 -11.12 -0.83
N CYS A 213 3.95 -11.52 -0.78
CA CYS A 213 3.50 -12.76 -1.41
C CYS A 213 2.14 -12.57 -2.11
N ASN A 214 1.62 -13.63 -2.71
CA ASN A 214 0.35 -13.61 -3.44
C ASN A 214 -0.81 -13.10 -2.57
N GLY A 215 -1.48 -12.04 -3.00
CA GLY A 215 -2.52 -11.33 -2.27
C GLY A 215 -2.09 -9.97 -1.72
N ASP A 216 -0.77 -9.70 -1.59
CA ASP A 216 -0.25 -8.37 -1.23
C ASP A 216 -0.20 -7.42 -2.42
N SER A 217 -0.33 -7.93 -3.66
CA SER A 217 -0.36 -7.17 -4.92
C SER A 217 -1.17 -5.89 -4.79
N GLY A 218 -0.66 -4.77 -5.29
CA GLY A 218 -1.33 -3.47 -5.21
C GLY A 218 -1.29 -2.79 -3.86
N GLY A 219 -0.88 -3.51 -2.80
CA GLY A 219 -0.71 -2.97 -1.45
C GLY A 219 0.53 -2.08 -1.31
N PRO A 220 0.64 -1.35 -0.18
CA PRO A 220 1.69 -0.36 0.03
C PRO A 220 3.02 -0.95 0.51
N LEU A 221 4.11 -0.32 0.09
CA LEU A 221 5.38 -0.29 0.80
C LEU A 221 5.44 1.02 1.59
N ASN A 222 5.28 0.91 2.89
CA ASN A 222 5.21 2.04 3.82
C ASN A 222 6.60 2.36 4.36
N CYS A 223 7.06 3.59 4.19
CA CYS A 223 8.36 4.03 4.71
C CYS A 223 8.16 5.31 5.51
N GLN A 224 8.84 5.42 6.65
CA GLN A 224 8.73 6.60 7.50
C GLN A 224 9.72 7.67 7.03
N ASN A 225 9.26 8.89 6.89
CA ASN A 225 10.10 10.03 6.55
C ASN A 225 10.79 10.61 7.81
N ALA A 226 11.61 11.66 7.61
CA ALA A 226 12.36 12.30 8.70
C ALA A 226 11.44 12.94 9.77
N ASP A 227 10.23 13.33 9.40
CA ASP A 227 9.25 13.92 10.33
C ASP A 227 8.42 12.86 11.08
N GLY A 228 8.72 11.58 10.87
CA GLY A 228 7.99 10.47 11.48
C GLY A 228 6.65 10.14 10.81
N ARG A 229 6.33 10.72 9.65
CA ARG A 229 5.13 10.42 8.89
C ARG A 229 5.35 9.23 7.95
N TRP A 230 4.31 8.43 7.75
CA TRP A 230 4.34 7.30 6.84
C TRP A 230 3.96 7.72 5.42
N GLU A 231 4.82 7.37 4.49
CA GLU A 231 4.67 7.60 3.06
C GLU A 231 4.55 6.27 2.31
N VAL A 232 3.68 6.20 1.29
CA VAL A 232 3.61 5.05 0.39
C VAL A 232 4.64 5.20 -0.74
N HIS A 233 5.81 4.59 -0.59
CA HIS A 233 6.89 4.67 -1.57
C HIS A 233 6.78 3.63 -2.67
N GLY A 234 6.07 2.52 -2.44
CA GLY A 234 5.93 1.44 -3.40
C GLY A 234 4.53 0.86 -3.45
N ILE A 235 4.18 0.31 -4.61
CA ILE A 235 2.98 -0.50 -4.85
C ILE A 235 3.45 -1.91 -5.19
N VAL A 236 3.05 -2.93 -4.45
CA VAL A 236 3.45 -4.33 -4.70
C VAL A 236 3.11 -4.72 -6.14
N SER A 237 4.12 -5.05 -6.94
CA SER A 237 3.98 -5.35 -8.36
C SER A 237 4.28 -6.81 -8.69
N PHE A 238 5.51 -7.27 -8.48
CA PHE A 238 5.87 -8.66 -8.76
C PHE A 238 6.99 -9.18 -7.85
N GLY A 239 7.10 -10.49 -7.81
CA GLY A 239 8.15 -11.23 -7.11
C GLY A 239 8.59 -12.44 -7.93
N SER A 240 9.41 -13.30 -7.32
CA SER A 240 9.93 -14.50 -7.96
C SER A 240 8.85 -15.58 -8.14
N SER A 241 8.81 -16.19 -9.32
CA SER A 241 8.00 -17.39 -9.57
C SER A 241 8.52 -18.65 -8.86
N LEU A 242 9.76 -18.58 -8.34
CA LEU A 242 10.40 -19.69 -7.61
C LEU A 242 10.04 -19.71 -6.12
N GLY A 243 9.38 -18.66 -5.64
CA GLY A 243 8.95 -18.53 -4.25
C GLY A 243 8.93 -17.07 -3.81
N CYS A 244 8.06 -16.75 -2.83
CA CYS A 244 7.88 -15.36 -2.39
C CYS A 244 9.17 -14.77 -1.79
N ASN A 245 9.96 -15.54 -1.05
CA ASN A 245 11.19 -15.13 -0.36
C ASN A 245 12.46 -15.69 -1.00
N TYR A 246 12.50 -15.82 -2.34
CA TYR A 246 13.67 -16.38 -3.01
C TYR A 246 14.89 -15.46 -2.85
N TYR A 247 16.03 -16.03 -2.43
CA TYR A 247 17.27 -15.28 -2.18
C TYR A 247 17.72 -14.48 -3.40
N ARG A 248 18.13 -13.21 -3.22
CA ARG A 248 18.47 -12.26 -4.28
C ARG A 248 17.35 -11.96 -5.30
N LYS A 249 16.10 -12.28 -4.93
CA LYS A 249 14.91 -11.88 -5.70
C LYS A 249 13.98 -11.07 -4.79
N PRO A 250 14.38 -9.83 -4.46
CA PRO A 250 13.53 -8.94 -3.65
C PRO A 250 12.16 -8.76 -4.29
N SER A 251 11.17 -8.44 -3.47
CA SER A 251 9.89 -7.93 -3.98
C SER A 251 10.15 -6.67 -4.79
N VAL A 252 9.49 -6.56 -5.94
CA VAL A 252 9.56 -5.39 -6.83
C VAL A 252 8.25 -4.63 -6.75
N PHE A 253 8.38 -3.34 -6.54
CA PHE A 253 7.28 -2.39 -6.36
C PHE A 253 7.33 -1.34 -7.47
N THR A 254 6.17 -0.84 -7.89
CA THR A 254 6.10 0.40 -8.65
C THR A 254 6.52 1.55 -7.74
N ARG A 255 7.52 2.34 -8.12
CA ARG A 255 8.02 3.48 -7.34
C ARG A 255 7.06 4.67 -7.46
N VAL A 256 6.29 4.94 -6.39
CA VAL A 256 5.23 5.95 -6.39
C VAL A 256 5.75 7.34 -6.76
N SER A 257 6.92 7.74 -6.26
CA SER A 257 7.54 9.04 -6.56
C SER A 257 7.84 9.27 -8.05
N ALA A 258 7.94 8.20 -8.86
CA ALA A 258 8.13 8.30 -10.30
C ALA A 258 6.84 8.64 -11.05
N PHE A 259 5.69 8.50 -10.41
CA PHE A 259 4.37 8.68 -11.00
C PHE A 259 3.59 9.85 -10.38
N ASP A 260 4.23 10.72 -9.60
CA ASP A 260 3.58 11.86 -8.95
C ASP A 260 2.76 12.68 -9.94
N SER A 261 3.36 13.13 -11.05
CA SER A 261 2.67 13.93 -12.05
C SER A 261 1.44 13.23 -12.65
N TRP A 262 1.55 11.90 -12.89
CA TRP A 262 0.42 11.12 -13.38
C TRP A 262 -0.70 11.01 -12.33
N ILE A 263 -0.34 10.79 -11.07
CA ILE A 263 -1.31 10.72 -9.95
C ILE A 263 -2.06 12.05 -9.85
N GLN A 264 -1.34 13.18 -9.83
CA GLN A 264 -1.94 14.51 -9.73
C GLN A 264 -2.83 14.83 -10.93
N GLU A 265 -2.37 14.52 -12.16
CA GLU A 265 -3.14 14.70 -13.38
C GLU A 265 -4.47 13.93 -13.35
N VAL A 266 -4.42 12.65 -12.95
CA VAL A 266 -5.62 11.82 -12.88
C VAL A 266 -6.59 12.34 -11.82
N MET A 267 -6.09 12.69 -10.63
CA MET A 267 -6.94 13.18 -9.54
C MET A 267 -7.58 14.55 -9.86
N ALA A 268 -6.92 15.38 -10.66
CA ALA A 268 -7.44 16.68 -11.09
C ALA A 268 -8.48 16.59 -12.22
N ASN A 269 -8.38 15.58 -13.08
CA ASN A 269 -9.23 15.46 -14.28
C ASN A 269 -10.48 14.59 -14.05
N TYR A 270 -10.54 13.90 -12.97
CA TYR A 270 -11.66 13.02 -12.62
C TYR A 270 -12.18 13.29 -11.20
#